data_9c2cba97005ffbb94ba994812f94bd35
#
_entry.id   9c2cba97005ffbb94ba994812f94bd35
#
_cell.length_a   1.000
_cell.length_b   1.000
_cell.length_c   1.000
_cell.angle_alpha   90.00
_cell.angle_beta   90.00
_cell.angle_gamma   90.00
#
_symmetry.space_group_name_H-M   'P 1'
#
loop_
_entity.id
_entity.type
_entity.pdbx_description
1 polymer ?
#
loop_
_entity_poly.entity_id
_entity_poly.type
_entity_poly.pdbx_seq_one_letter_code
_entity_poly.pdbx_strand_id
1 'polypeptide(L)'
;MAQKLWEKNVQVNADIDRFTVGKDREMDLYLAPYDILGSIAHITMLESIGLLTKNELDILTGELRNIYTIAEKGEFIIEDGIEDVHSQVELMLTRKLGDIGKKIHSGRSRNDQVLVDLKLFIRSEIKTLAELSDNLINALIRQSDTYKNILMPGYTHLQVAMPSSFGLWFGAYAESLVDDLTVMQAAYRICNRNPLGSAAGYGSSFPLNRTMTTRLLGFDSMDYNVVYAQMGRGKTERIVASAMGSIAATLSKLAFDACLFNSQNFGFIKLPDEYTLSLIHISEPTRLQLI
;
A
#
# COMPACT_ATOMS: atom_id res chain seq x y z
N MET A 1 9.36 5.77 32.29
CA MET A 1 8.99 4.58 31.49
C MET A 1 7.59 4.84 30.95
N ALA A 2 7.40 4.70 29.63
CA ALA A 2 6.06 4.84 29.04
C ALA A 2 5.20 3.68 29.52
N GLN A 3 4.10 3.97 30.18
CA GLN A 3 3.18 2.96 30.71
C GLN A 3 2.24 2.54 29.56
N LYS A 4 2.25 1.25 29.21
CA LYS A 4 1.32 0.71 28.20
C LYS A 4 -0.12 0.88 28.72
N LEU A 5 -1.06 1.28 27.88
CA LEU A 5 -2.47 1.52 28.22
C LEU A 5 -3.18 0.35 28.93
N TRP A 6 -2.67 -0.87 28.81
CA TRP A 6 -3.18 -2.10 29.44
C TRP A 6 -2.20 -2.73 30.45
N GLU A 7 -1.19 -1.99 30.88
CA GLU A 7 -0.19 -2.54 31.81
C GLU A 7 -0.81 -2.84 33.17
N LYS A 8 -0.85 -4.13 33.50
CA LYS A 8 -1.40 -4.63 34.77
C LYS A 8 -0.36 -4.62 35.90
N ASN A 9 0.61 -3.70 35.89
CA ASN A 9 1.73 -3.69 36.85
C ASN A 9 2.54 -5.00 36.89
N VAL A 10 2.53 -5.78 35.80
CA VAL A 10 3.30 -7.00 35.63
C VAL A 10 4.21 -6.80 34.41
N GLN A 11 5.49 -7.01 34.56
CA GLN A 11 6.44 -6.94 33.45
C GLN A 11 6.10 -8.01 32.43
N VAL A 12 5.81 -7.60 31.19
CA VAL A 12 5.53 -8.53 30.08
C VAL A 12 6.77 -9.35 29.80
N ASN A 13 6.62 -10.65 29.59
CA ASN A 13 7.72 -11.50 29.18
C ASN A 13 8.27 -11.05 27.81
N ALA A 14 9.60 -10.90 27.70
CA ALA A 14 10.25 -10.38 26.50
C ALA A 14 9.98 -11.24 25.24
N ASP A 15 9.81 -12.57 25.38
CA ASP A 15 9.49 -13.44 24.28
C ASP A 15 8.05 -13.23 23.79
N ILE A 16 7.13 -12.99 24.71
CA ILE A 16 5.73 -12.66 24.38
C ILE A 16 5.68 -11.30 23.69
N ASP A 17 6.38 -10.28 24.22
CA ASP A 17 6.44 -8.96 23.58
C ASP A 17 7.00 -9.07 22.15
N ARG A 18 8.12 -9.76 21.97
CA ARG A 18 8.72 -10.00 20.64
C ARG A 18 7.80 -10.76 19.69
N PHE A 19 7.06 -11.75 20.19
CA PHE A 19 6.12 -12.54 19.39
C PHE A 19 4.89 -11.72 18.98
N THR A 20 4.35 -10.88 19.86
CA THR A 20 3.12 -10.11 19.63
C THR A 20 3.38 -8.85 18.80
N VAL A 21 4.49 -8.16 19.02
CA VAL A 21 4.85 -6.94 18.29
C VAL A 21 5.50 -7.28 16.93
N GLY A 22 6.35 -8.31 16.89
CA GLY A 22 7.01 -8.73 15.66
C GLY A 22 7.78 -7.58 14.98
N LYS A 23 7.41 -7.27 13.74
CA LYS A 23 7.96 -6.18 12.94
C LYS A 23 7.04 -4.94 12.89
N ASP A 24 6.03 -4.86 13.73
CA ASP A 24 5.03 -3.78 13.67
C ASP A 24 5.70 -2.41 13.77
N ARG A 25 6.66 -2.21 14.67
CA ARG A 25 7.39 -0.95 14.79
C ARG A 25 8.08 -0.49 13.49
N GLU A 26 8.61 -1.43 12.72
CA GLU A 26 9.26 -1.15 11.44
C GLU A 26 8.22 -0.87 10.35
N MET A 27 7.17 -1.68 10.28
CA MET A 27 6.14 -1.56 9.25
C MET A 27 5.19 -0.39 9.50
N ASP A 28 4.88 -0.08 10.74
CA ASP A 28 3.99 1.01 11.12
C ASP A 28 4.54 2.40 10.75
N LEU A 29 5.85 2.53 10.53
CA LEU A 29 6.42 3.79 10.04
C LEU A 29 5.80 4.23 8.72
N TYR A 30 5.41 3.29 7.85
CA TYR A 30 4.70 3.57 6.61
C TYR A 30 3.27 4.07 6.84
N LEU A 31 2.68 3.73 7.99
CA LEU A 31 1.32 4.12 8.35
C LEU A 31 1.25 5.47 9.06
N ALA A 32 2.38 5.98 9.58
CA ALA A 32 2.41 7.19 10.40
C ALA A 32 1.71 8.41 9.75
N PRO A 33 1.94 8.77 8.48
CA PRO A 33 1.22 9.87 7.85
C PRO A 33 -0.29 9.64 7.82
N TYR A 34 -0.72 8.41 7.62
CA TYR A 34 -2.15 8.04 7.49
C TYR A 34 -2.86 7.98 8.83
N ASP A 35 -2.18 7.53 9.90
CA ASP A 35 -2.69 7.61 11.28
C ASP A 35 -2.97 9.05 11.68
N ILE A 36 -2.05 9.96 11.35
CA ILE A 36 -2.21 11.38 11.65
C ILE A 36 -3.39 11.98 10.87
N LEU A 37 -3.55 11.65 9.59
CA LEU A 37 -4.70 12.09 8.78
C LEU A 37 -6.02 11.55 9.34
N GLY A 38 -6.07 10.26 9.67
CA GLY A 38 -7.21 9.62 10.34
C GLY A 38 -7.56 10.30 11.67
N SER A 39 -6.53 10.62 12.44
CA SER A 39 -6.65 11.32 13.73
C SER A 39 -7.17 12.75 13.58
N ILE A 40 -6.71 13.52 12.60
CA ILE A 40 -7.22 14.87 12.32
C ILE A 40 -8.71 14.83 11.95
N ALA A 41 -9.11 13.90 11.09
CA ALA A 41 -10.51 13.72 10.72
C ALA A 41 -11.36 13.32 11.94
N HIS A 42 -10.82 12.44 12.81
CA HIS A 42 -11.49 12.00 14.02
C HIS A 42 -11.71 13.13 15.01
N ILE A 43 -10.68 13.91 15.37
CA ILE A 43 -10.82 15.02 16.32
C ILE A 43 -11.72 16.14 15.78
N THR A 44 -11.73 16.36 14.46
CA THR A 44 -12.66 17.30 13.81
C THR A 44 -14.10 16.83 13.99
N MET A 45 -14.36 15.55 13.88
CA MET A 45 -15.65 14.96 14.17
C MET A 45 -16.00 15.04 15.65
N LEU A 46 -15.05 14.80 16.57
CA LEU A 46 -15.30 14.91 18.02
C LEU A 46 -15.72 16.32 18.44
N GLU A 47 -15.14 17.35 17.85
CA GLU A 47 -15.57 18.74 18.07
C GLU A 47 -17.01 18.95 17.62
N SER A 48 -17.37 18.46 16.42
CA SER A 48 -18.71 18.62 15.86
C SER A 48 -19.82 17.98 16.70
N ILE A 49 -19.48 17.01 17.55
CA ILE A 49 -20.42 16.33 18.47
C ILE A 49 -20.25 16.79 19.93
N GLY A 50 -19.44 17.82 20.18
CA GLY A 50 -19.28 18.44 21.50
C GLY A 50 -18.38 17.68 22.48
N LEU A 51 -17.59 16.71 22.03
CA LEU A 51 -16.58 16.00 22.86
C LEU A 51 -15.26 16.74 22.93
N LEU A 52 -14.99 17.65 22.00
CA LEU A 52 -13.89 18.62 22.04
C LEU A 52 -14.45 20.03 21.91
N THR A 53 -13.78 20.98 22.54
CA THR A 53 -13.99 22.40 22.26
C THR A 53 -13.25 22.81 21.01
N LYS A 54 -13.64 23.93 20.40
CA LYS A 54 -12.95 24.50 19.23
C LYS A 54 -11.47 24.77 19.53
N ASN A 55 -11.15 25.31 20.70
CA ASN A 55 -9.78 25.58 21.11
C ASN A 55 -8.95 24.30 21.24
N GLU A 56 -9.51 23.22 21.80
CA GLU A 56 -8.83 21.92 21.88
C GLU A 56 -8.58 21.33 20.50
N LEU A 57 -9.54 21.43 19.59
CA LEU A 57 -9.39 21.01 18.19
C LEU A 57 -8.22 21.76 17.52
N ASP A 58 -8.15 23.09 17.66
CA ASP A 58 -7.12 23.89 17.02
C ASP A 58 -5.71 23.54 17.58
N ILE A 59 -5.60 23.33 18.88
CA ILE A 59 -4.36 22.90 19.55
C ILE A 59 -3.92 21.52 19.08
N LEU A 60 -4.82 20.53 19.09
CA LEU A 60 -4.53 19.15 18.65
C LEU A 60 -4.18 19.10 17.17
N THR A 61 -4.92 19.82 16.32
CA THR A 61 -4.65 19.88 14.89
C THR A 61 -3.28 20.50 14.61
N GLY A 62 -2.92 21.55 15.31
CA GLY A 62 -1.60 22.19 15.19
C GLY A 62 -0.48 21.19 15.47
N GLU A 63 -0.60 20.43 16.55
CA GLU A 63 0.43 19.47 16.91
C GLU A 63 0.44 18.24 15.99
N LEU A 64 -0.71 17.72 15.60
CA LEU A 64 -0.78 16.62 14.62
C LEU A 64 -0.13 17.01 13.29
N ARG A 65 -0.29 18.25 12.81
CA ARG A 65 0.41 18.73 11.61
C ARG A 65 1.93 18.76 11.78
N ASN A 66 2.42 19.11 12.97
CA ASN A 66 3.85 19.05 13.25
C ASN A 66 4.36 17.59 13.17
N ILE A 67 3.63 16.66 13.79
CA ILE A 67 3.98 15.23 13.76
C ILE A 67 3.89 14.69 12.31
N TYR A 68 2.89 15.12 11.53
CA TYR A 68 2.77 14.77 10.11
C TYR A 68 4.02 15.21 9.32
N THR A 69 4.50 16.42 9.54
CA THR A 69 5.72 16.92 8.88
C THR A 69 6.97 16.10 9.24
N ILE A 70 7.06 15.63 10.49
CA ILE A 70 8.13 14.72 10.93
C ILE A 70 8.02 13.37 10.20
N ALA A 71 6.80 12.84 10.08
CA ALA A 71 6.56 11.57 9.40
C ALA A 71 6.86 11.65 7.89
N GLU A 72 6.45 12.73 7.20
CA GLU A 72 6.76 12.95 5.77
C GLU A 72 8.26 13.07 5.49
N LYS A 73 9.03 13.59 6.43
CA LYS A 73 10.50 13.67 6.31
C LYS A 73 11.21 12.33 6.59
N GLY A 74 10.47 11.29 7.00
CA GLY A 74 11.07 10.02 7.42
C GLY A 74 11.79 10.09 8.76
N GLU A 75 11.51 11.12 9.57
CA GLU A 75 12.13 11.36 10.88
C GLU A 75 11.27 10.82 12.05
N PHE A 76 10.09 10.28 11.75
CA PHE A 76 9.21 9.68 12.75
C PHE A 76 9.78 8.35 13.22
N ILE A 77 9.86 8.17 14.53
CA ILE A 77 10.35 6.94 15.16
C ILE A 77 9.35 6.46 16.21
N ILE A 78 9.22 5.15 16.31
CA ILE A 78 8.49 4.49 17.40
C ILE A 78 9.52 4.13 18.46
N GLU A 79 9.41 4.78 19.64
CA GLU A 79 10.36 4.63 20.75
C GLU A 79 10.36 3.21 21.31
N ASP A 80 11.49 2.80 21.86
CA ASP A 80 11.58 1.52 22.56
C ASP A 80 10.57 1.44 23.72
N GLY A 81 9.85 0.33 23.78
CA GLY A 81 8.77 0.11 24.74
C GLY A 81 7.40 0.62 24.28
N ILE A 82 7.34 1.32 23.13
CA ILE A 82 6.07 1.64 22.45
C ILE A 82 5.77 0.54 21.43
N GLU A 83 4.52 0.12 21.34
CA GLU A 83 4.11 -1.04 20.56
C GLU A 83 3.90 -0.70 19.08
N ASP A 84 3.24 0.43 18.80
CA ASP A 84 2.73 0.79 17.48
C ASP A 84 2.74 2.32 17.24
N VAL A 85 2.43 2.70 16.01
CA VAL A 85 2.33 4.11 15.59
C VAL A 85 1.28 4.89 16.39
N HIS A 86 0.15 4.26 16.69
CA HIS A 86 -0.96 4.91 17.41
C HIS A 86 -0.55 5.34 18.79
N SER A 87 0.14 4.45 19.52
CA SER A 87 0.68 4.73 20.86
C SER A 87 1.76 5.80 20.82
N GLN A 88 2.60 5.81 19.77
CA GLN A 88 3.63 6.82 19.61
C GLN A 88 3.02 8.20 19.38
N VAL A 89 2.04 8.33 18.50
CA VAL A 89 1.34 9.60 18.25
C VAL A 89 0.64 10.10 19.52
N GLU A 90 -0.10 9.23 20.24
CA GLU A 90 -0.74 9.58 21.50
C GLU A 90 0.26 10.02 22.57
N LEU A 91 1.40 9.33 22.66
CA LEU A 91 2.49 9.70 23.58
C LEU A 91 3.07 11.07 23.27
N MET A 92 3.35 11.38 22.01
CA MET A 92 3.87 12.68 21.58
C MET A 92 2.87 13.80 21.92
N LEU A 93 1.58 13.60 21.63
CA LEU A 93 0.53 14.55 21.98
C LEU A 93 0.41 14.73 23.50
N THR A 94 0.41 13.64 24.25
CA THR A 94 0.28 13.69 25.72
C THR A 94 1.48 14.37 26.38
N ARG A 95 2.69 14.11 25.91
CA ARG A 95 3.91 14.79 26.42
C ARG A 95 3.85 16.29 26.22
N LYS A 96 3.30 16.75 25.10
CA LYS A 96 3.28 18.18 24.76
C LYS A 96 2.03 18.89 25.26
N LEU A 97 0.89 18.24 25.26
CA LEU A 97 -0.42 18.85 25.50
C LEU A 97 -1.12 18.35 26.79
N GLY A 98 -0.51 17.40 27.50
CA GLY A 98 -1.08 16.83 28.72
C GLY A 98 -2.41 16.11 28.46
N ASP A 99 -3.41 16.38 29.29
CA ASP A 99 -4.72 15.70 29.20
C ASP A 99 -5.51 16.00 27.93
N ILE A 100 -5.23 17.13 27.26
CA ILE A 100 -5.83 17.42 25.94
C ILE A 100 -5.37 16.38 24.93
N GLY A 101 -4.08 15.98 24.96
CA GLY A 101 -3.53 14.95 24.07
C GLY A 101 -4.24 13.60 24.18
N LYS A 102 -4.66 13.20 25.37
CA LYS A 102 -5.36 11.93 25.62
C LYS A 102 -6.76 11.88 25.00
N LYS A 103 -7.40 13.02 24.77
CA LYS A 103 -8.76 13.10 24.20
C LYS A 103 -8.85 12.57 22.76
N ILE A 104 -7.73 12.45 22.05
CA ILE A 104 -7.70 11.92 20.70
C ILE A 104 -8.27 10.50 20.59
N HIS A 105 -8.20 9.74 21.69
CA HIS A 105 -8.67 8.35 21.71
C HIS A 105 -10.18 8.21 22.02
N SER A 106 -10.87 9.32 22.33
CA SER A 106 -12.29 9.29 22.71
C SER A 106 -13.17 8.71 21.59
N GLY A 107 -14.00 7.70 21.90
CA GLY A 107 -14.91 7.07 20.95
C GLY A 107 -14.25 6.23 19.86
N ARG A 108 -12.97 5.94 19.96
CA ARG A 108 -12.15 5.19 18.99
C ARG A 108 -11.54 3.95 19.63
N SER A 109 -11.24 2.96 18.82
CA SER A 109 -10.42 1.80 19.19
C SER A 109 -9.19 1.74 18.29
N ARG A 110 -8.10 1.11 18.73
CA ARG A 110 -6.98 0.76 17.84
C ARG A 110 -7.44 -0.06 16.63
N ASN A 111 -8.47 -0.86 16.78
CA ASN A 111 -8.96 -1.71 15.71
C ASN A 111 -9.49 -0.91 14.51
N ASP A 112 -10.33 0.11 14.72
CA ASP A 112 -10.82 0.94 13.62
C ASP A 112 -9.79 1.98 13.16
N GLN A 113 -8.87 2.36 14.03
CA GLN A 113 -7.74 3.22 13.73
C GLN A 113 -6.79 2.55 12.72
N VAL A 114 -6.27 1.36 13.03
CA VAL A 114 -5.39 0.64 12.09
C VAL A 114 -6.06 0.32 10.77
N LEU A 115 -7.37 0.06 10.78
CA LEU A 115 -8.12 -0.20 9.54
C LEU A 115 -8.20 1.03 8.64
N VAL A 116 -8.43 2.23 9.20
CA VAL A 116 -8.47 3.45 8.38
C VAL A 116 -7.10 3.79 7.83
N ASP A 117 -6.04 3.60 8.62
CA ASP A 117 -4.66 3.86 8.19
C ASP A 117 -4.25 2.95 7.04
N LEU A 118 -4.49 1.64 7.19
CA LEU A 118 -4.25 0.65 6.13
C LEU A 118 -5.02 0.98 4.85
N LYS A 119 -6.29 1.35 4.95
CA LYS A 119 -7.09 1.69 3.76
C LYS A 119 -6.62 2.98 3.10
N LEU A 120 -6.19 3.99 3.86
CA LEU A 120 -5.61 5.21 3.32
C LEU A 120 -4.26 4.92 2.63
N PHE A 121 -3.39 4.17 3.27
CA PHE A 121 -2.11 3.72 2.73
C PHE A 121 -2.30 2.93 1.44
N ILE A 122 -3.08 1.84 1.48
CA ILE A 122 -3.33 0.99 0.31
C ILE A 122 -3.93 1.78 -0.84
N ARG A 123 -4.86 2.70 -0.55
CA ARG A 123 -5.47 3.58 -1.56
C ARG A 123 -4.44 4.47 -2.25
N SER A 124 -3.46 4.98 -1.51
CA SER A 124 -2.35 5.76 -2.05
C SER A 124 -1.44 4.89 -2.93
N GLU A 125 -1.04 3.73 -2.43
CA GLU A 125 -0.15 2.82 -3.14
C GLU A 125 -0.78 2.27 -4.44
N ILE A 126 -2.10 1.99 -4.44
CA ILE A 126 -2.80 1.61 -5.66
C ILE A 126 -2.73 2.71 -6.73
N LYS A 127 -2.83 3.99 -6.34
CA LYS A 127 -2.72 5.11 -7.29
C LYS A 127 -1.33 5.17 -7.91
N THR A 128 -0.29 5.08 -7.08
CA THR A 128 1.10 5.03 -7.54
C THR A 128 1.34 3.86 -8.49
N LEU A 129 0.84 2.67 -8.13
CA LEU A 129 0.95 1.48 -8.98
C LEU A 129 0.20 1.64 -10.31
N ALA A 130 -0.97 2.27 -10.30
CA ALA A 130 -1.74 2.54 -11.51
C ALA A 130 -1.00 3.52 -12.44
N GLU A 131 -0.38 4.57 -11.91
CA GLU A 131 0.44 5.52 -12.66
C GLU A 131 1.68 4.84 -13.28
N LEU A 132 2.37 3.99 -12.52
CA LEU A 132 3.50 3.22 -13.02
C LEU A 132 3.09 2.24 -14.13
N SER A 133 1.94 1.58 -13.96
CA SER A 133 1.38 0.67 -14.96
C SER A 133 0.97 1.41 -16.24
N ASP A 134 0.34 2.58 -16.12
CA ASP A 134 -0.01 3.44 -17.26
C ASP A 134 1.24 3.88 -18.03
N ASN A 135 2.31 4.27 -17.32
CA ASN A 135 3.59 4.61 -17.95
C ASN A 135 4.15 3.44 -18.77
N LEU A 136 4.08 2.22 -18.25
CA LEU A 136 4.52 1.01 -18.96
C LEU A 136 3.62 0.71 -20.16
N ILE A 137 2.29 0.76 -20.00
CA ILE A 137 1.33 0.58 -21.09
C ILE A 137 1.64 1.54 -22.24
N ASN A 138 1.81 2.82 -21.92
CA ASN A 138 2.15 3.83 -22.91
C ASN A 138 3.51 3.58 -23.58
N ALA A 139 4.50 3.05 -22.86
CA ALA A 139 5.77 2.63 -23.44
C ALA A 139 5.59 1.46 -24.42
N LEU A 140 4.82 0.44 -24.03
CA LEU A 140 4.52 -0.71 -24.89
C LEU A 140 3.74 -0.34 -26.14
N ILE A 141 2.78 0.58 -26.04
CA ILE A 141 2.04 1.13 -27.20
C ILE A 141 3.00 1.86 -28.16
N ARG A 142 3.90 2.71 -27.64
CA ARG A 142 4.92 3.37 -28.48
C ARG A 142 5.84 2.37 -29.17
N GLN A 143 6.28 1.33 -28.46
CA GLN A 143 7.10 0.27 -29.06
C GLN A 143 6.30 -0.53 -30.11
N SER A 144 5.05 -0.81 -29.82
CA SER A 144 4.13 -1.48 -30.76
C SER A 144 4.02 -0.70 -32.07
N ASP A 145 3.77 0.61 -32.01
CA ASP A 145 3.65 1.46 -33.20
C ASP A 145 4.99 1.59 -33.96
N THR A 146 6.10 1.75 -33.24
CA THR A 146 7.44 1.88 -33.82
C THR A 146 7.86 0.63 -34.60
N TYR A 147 7.59 -0.55 -34.04
CA TYR A 147 8.07 -1.83 -34.58
C TYR A 147 6.97 -2.65 -35.25
N LYS A 148 5.81 -2.08 -35.57
CA LYS A 148 4.68 -2.78 -36.22
C LYS A 148 5.02 -3.45 -37.55
N ASN A 149 5.99 -2.91 -38.28
CA ASN A 149 6.43 -3.42 -39.57
C ASN A 149 7.64 -4.37 -39.50
N ILE A 150 8.19 -4.58 -38.29
CA ILE A 150 9.29 -5.53 -38.10
C ILE A 150 8.69 -6.90 -37.83
N LEU A 151 8.86 -7.79 -38.81
CA LEU A 151 8.33 -9.14 -38.73
C LEU A 151 9.12 -9.99 -37.75
N MET A 152 8.42 -10.86 -37.05
CA MET A 152 8.97 -11.93 -36.23
C MET A 152 8.15 -13.20 -36.43
N PRO A 153 8.74 -14.40 -36.24
CA PRO A 153 7.95 -15.64 -36.30
C PRO A 153 6.99 -15.71 -35.10
N GLY A 154 5.72 -16.02 -35.37
CA GLY A 154 4.76 -16.38 -34.35
C GLY A 154 4.92 -17.86 -34.00
N TYR A 155 4.91 -18.18 -32.71
CA TYR A 155 5.08 -19.53 -32.19
C TYR A 155 3.80 -20.06 -31.57
N THR A 156 3.53 -21.35 -31.80
CA THR A 156 2.58 -22.16 -31.01
C THR A 156 3.30 -23.43 -30.60
N HIS A 157 3.16 -23.83 -29.35
CA HIS A 157 3.84 -25.03 -28.80
C HIS A 157 5.36 -25.04 -29.06
N LEU A 158 6.01 -23.86 -28.99
CA LEU A 158 7.42 -23.64 -29.31
C LEU A 158 7.80 -24.00 -30.78
N GLN A 159 6.81 -24.14 -31.67
CA GLN A 159 7.01 -24.37 -33.10
C GLN A 159 6.64 -23.11 -33.88
N VAL A 160 7.38 -22.81 -34.94
CA VAL A 160 7.07 -21.71 -35.84
C VAL A 160 5.72 -22.01 -36.51
N ALA A 161 4.78 -21.08 -36.38
CA ALA A 161 3.42 -21.26 -36.87
C ALA A 161 3.04 -20.25 -37.95
N MET A 162 3.12 -18.94 -37.64
CA MET A 162 2.61 -17.87 -38.49
C MET A 162 3.54 -16.68 -38.52
N PRO A 163 3.52 -15.82 -39.57
CA PRO A 163 4.11 -14.50 -39.53
C PRO A 163 3.46 -13.64 -38.43
N SER A 164 4.27 -12.95 -37.67
CA SER A 164 3.85 -11.98 -36.65
C SER A 164 4.72 -10.73 -36.74
N SER A 165 4.58 -9.81 -35.78
CA SER A 165 5.42 -8.62 -35.70
C SER A 165 5.71 -8.26 -34.24
N PHE A 166 6.79 -7.53 -34.02
CA PHE A 166 7.08 -6.96 -32.71
C PHE A 166 5.98 -6.02 -32.23
N GLY A 167 5.33 -5.28 -33.16
CA GLY A 167 4.19 -4.45 -32.82
C GLY A 167 3.05 -5.23 -32.21
N LEU A 168 2.69 -6.39 -32.79
CA LEU A 168 1.64 -7.26 -32.26
C LEU A 168 2.03 -7.84 -30.89
N TRP A 169 3.30 -8.20 -30.69
CA TRP A 169 3.81 -8.73 -29.43
C TRP A 169 3.76 -7.69 -28.32
N PHE A 170 4.26 -6.46 -28.52
CA PHE A 170 4.17 -5.39 -27.55
C PHE A 170 2.73 -4.98 -27.23
N GLY A 171 1.87 -4.89 -28.25
CA GLY A 171 0.46 -4.55 -28.10
C GLY A 171 -0.31 -5.54 -27.23
N ALA A 172 0.00 -6.84 -27.36
CA ALA A 172 -0.66 -7.87 -26.55
C ALA A 172 -0.39 -7.69 -25.04
N TYR A 173 0.83 -7.26 -24.66
CA TYR A 173 1.14 -6.96 -23.26
C TYR A 173 0.50 -5.66 -22.77
N ALA A 174 0.37 -4.66 -23.64
CA ALA A 174 -0.35 -3.44 -23.31
C ALA A 174 -1.84 -3.73 -23.01
N GLU A 175 -2.52 -4.53 -23.84
CA GLU A 175 -3.90 -4.95 -23.60
C GLU A 175 -4.03 -5.75 -22.29
N SER A 176 -3.13 -6.70 -22.06
CA SER A 176 -3.15 -7.52 -20.83
C SER A 176 -3.01 -6.66 -19.55
N LEU A 177 -2.16 -5.64 -19.55
CA LEU A 177 -2.02 -4.72 -18.43
C LEU A 177 -3.26 -3.84 -18.22
N VAL A 178 -3.99 -3.48 -19.27
CA VAL A 178 -5.27 -2.75 -19.16
C VAL A 178 -6.31 -3.61 -18.44
N ASP A 179 -6.37 -4.89 -18.74
CA ASP A 179 -7.25 -5.84 -18.05
C ASP A 179 -6.85 -5.97 -16.56
N ASP A 180 -5.55 -6.06 -16.27
CA ASP A 180 -5.05 -6.11 -14.89
C ASP A 180 -5.42 -4.85 -14.10
N LEU A 181 -5.35 -3.66 -14.73
CA LEU A 181 -5.79 -2.41 -14.11
C LEU A 181 -7.30 -2.38 -13.82
N THR A 182 -8.11 -3.07 -14.62
CA THR A 182 -9.55 -3.22 -14.36
C THR A 182 -9.79 -4.01 -13.07
N VAL A 183 -9.03 -5.06 -12.84
CA VAL A 183 -9.06 -5.83 -11.56
C VAL A 183 -8.59 -4.95 -10.40
N MET A 184 -7.51 -4.18 -10.59
CA MET A 184 -7.00 -3.26 -9.58
C MET A 184 -8.01 -2.16 -9.24
N GLN A 185 -8.75 -1.64 -10.23
CA GLN A 185 -9.82 -0.67 -9.99
C GLN A 185 -10.95 -1.26 -9.13
N ALA A 186 -11.30 -2.54 -9.32
CA ALA A 186 -12.27 -3.21 -8.46
C ALA A 186 -11.76 -3.34 -7.02
N ALA A 187 -10.48 -3.69 -6.84
CA ALA A 187 -9.83 -3.73 -5.53
C ALA A 187 -9.81 -2.35 -4.86
N TYR A 188 -9.49 -1.29 -5.60
CA TYR A 188 -9.55 0.09 -5.12
C TYR A 188 -10.94 0.46 -4.59
N ARG A 189 -12.01 0.15 -5.32
CA ARG A 189 -13.40 0.43 -4.89
C ARG A 189 -13.77 -0.27 -3.59
N ILE A 190 -13.24 -1.48 -3.37
CA ILE A 190 -13.45 -2.22 -2.11
C ILE A 190 -12.66 -1.58 -0.97
N CYS A 191 -11.44 -1.16 -1.22
CA CYS A 191 -10.59 -0.48 -0.25
C CYS A 191 -11.12 0.92 0.11
N ASN A 192 -11.71 1.65 -0.84
CA ASN A 192 -12.14 3.05 -0.70
C ASN A 192 -13.45 3.21 0.10
N ARG A 193 -13.51 2.56 1.26
CA ARG A 193 -14.63 2.62 2.22
C ARG A 193 -14.12 2.89 3.62
N ASN A 194 -14.68 3.91 4.28
CA ASN A 194 -14.26 4.32 5.62
C ASN A 194 -14.69 3.31 6.70
N PRO A 195 -13.76 2.73 7.47
CA PRO A 195 -14.07 1.84 8.59
C PRO A 195 -14.20 2.62 9.92
N LEU A 196 -13.69 3.86 10.00
CA LEU A 196 -13.56 4.63 11.24
C LEU A 196 -14.94 4.85 11.90
N GLY A 197 -14.96 4.73 13.23
CA GLY A 197 -16.17 4.77 14.05
C GLY A 197 -16.84 3.41 14.23
N SER A 198 -16.26 2.31 13.70
CA SER A 198 -16.66 0.94 14.04
C SER A 198 -16.17 0.51 15.43
N ALA A 199 -15.27 1.26 16.02
CA ALA A 199 -14.61 1.00 17.29
C ALA A 199 -14.03 -0.43 17.34
N ALA A 200 -14.28 -1.18 18.41
CA ALA A 200 -13.81 -2.56 18.55
C ALA A 200 -14.69 -3.59 17.80
N GLY A 201 -15.53 -3.16 16.87
CA GLY A 201 -16.34 -4.05 16.02
C GLY A 201 -17.85 -3.99 16.27
N TYR A 202 -18.29 -3.24 17.27
CA TYR A 202 -19.71 -3.13 17.63
C TYR A 202 -20.19 -1.67 17.70
N GLY A 203 -19.37 -0.73 17.20
CA GLY A 203 -19.65 0.69 17.26
C GLY A 203 -19.35 1.29 18.64
N SER A 204 -19.85 2.51 18.85
CA SER A 204 -19.66 3.27 20.08
C SER A 204 -21.00 3.81 20.57
N SER A 205 -21.13 4.01 21.88
CA SER A 205 -22.27 4.73 22.49
C SER A 205 -22.21 6.24 22.26
N PHE A 206 -21.08 6.78 21.83
CA PHE A 206 -20.97 8.17 21.42
C PHE A 206 -21.66 8.41 20.06
N PRO A 207 -22.28 9.56 19.82
CA PRO A 207 -22.97 9.86 18.57
C PRO A 207 -21.99 10.22 17.45
N LEU A 208 -21.07 9.31 17.13
CA LEU A 208 -20.01 9.53 16.14
C LEU A 208 -20.56 9.82 14.75
N ASN A 209 -20.12 10.88 14.12
CA ASN A 209 -20.53 11.26 12.77
C ASN A 209 -19.61 10.61 11.72
N ARG A 210 -19.88 9.33 11.40
CA ARG A 210 -19.11 8.55 10.42
C ARG A 210 -19.20 9.11 9.00
N THR A 211 -20.29 9.76 8.65
CA THR A 211 -20.43 10.44 7.34
C THR A 211 -19.47 11.61 7.23
N MET A 212 -19.26 12.35 8.30
CA MET A 212 -18.29 13.46 8.32
C MET A 212 -16.87 12.96 8.13
N THR A 213 -16.45 11.95 8.88
CA THR A 213 -15.09 11.38 8.73
C THR A 213 -14.87 10.74 7.35
N THR A 214 -15.90 10.11 6.77
CA THR A 214 -15.86 9.58 5.40
C THR A 214 -15.55 10.69 4.40
N ARG A 215 -16.23 11.82 4.49
CA ARG A 215 -16.02 12.97 3.62
C ARG A 215 -14.66 13.64 3.84
N LEU A 216 -14.25 13.83 5.11
CA LEU A 216 -12.97 14.46 5.44
C LEU A 216 -11.77 13.65 4.93
N LEU A 217 -11.87 12.32 4.94
CA LEU A 217 -10.81 11.42 4.45
C LEU A 217 -10.93 11.08 2.96
N GLY A 218 -11.93 11.64 2.26
CA GLY A 218 -12.13 11.44 0.82
C GLY A 218 -12.41 9.98 0.44
N PHE A 219 -13.12 9.24 1.29
CA PHE A 219 -13.65 7.92 0.94
C PHE A 219 -14.95 8.06 0.15
N ASP A 220 -15.18 7.16 -0.80
CA ASP A 220 -16.43 7.16 -1.60
C ASP A 220 -17.64 6.77 -0.75
N SER A 221 -17.44 5.91 0.23
CA SER A 221 -18.50 5.43 1.12
C SER A 221 -17.90 4.96 2.45
N MET A 222 -18.71 4.35 3.30
CA MET A 222 -18.24 3.74 4.55
C MET A 222 -18.58 2.24 4.59
N ASP A 223 -17.90 1.52 5.44
CA ASP A 223 -18.34 0.19 5.86
C ASP A 223 -19.53 0.37 6.83
N TYR A 224 -20.75 0.28 6.31
CA TYR A 224 -21.98 0.60 7.08
C TYR A 224 -22.15 -0.31 8.30
N ASN A 225 -21.91 -1.59 8.14
CA ASN A 225 -21.98 -2.54 9.23
C ASN A 225 -20.66 -2.56 10.01
N VAL A 226 -20.71 -2.19 11.29
CA VAL A 226 -19.52 -2.06 12.15
C VAL A 226 -18.82 -3.39 12.41
N VAL A 227 -19.58 -4.50 12.42
CA VAL A 227 -19.00 -5.86 12.52
C VAL A 227 -18.24 -6.19 11.23
N TYR A 228 -18.85 -5.91 10.07
CA TYR A 228 -18.19 -6.10 8.79
C TYR A 228 -16.90 -5.29 8.66
N ALA A 229 -16.88 -4.05 9.15
CA ALA A 229 -15.67 -3.22 9.13
C ALA A 229 -14.48 -3.95 9.77
N GLN A 230 -14.69 -4.60 10.91
CA GLN A 230 -13.64 -5.37 11.58
C GLN A 230 -13.35 -6.72 10.90
N MET A 231 -14.38 -7.41 10.38
CA MET A 231 -14.21 -8.64 9.59
C MET A 231 -13.49 -8.39 8.25
N GLY A 232 -13.46 -7.14 7.80
CA GLY A 232 -12.74 -6.68 6.62
C GLY A 232 -11.22 -6.76 6.73
N ARG A 233 -10.68 -6.83 7.95
CA ARG A 233 -9.24 -6.95 8.19
C ARG A 233 -8.69 -8.25 7.58
N GLY A 234 -7.59 -8.16 6.83
CA GLY A 234 -7.01 -9.25 6.06
C GLY A 234 -7.77 -9.58 4.76
N LYS A 235 -9.07 -9.27 4.66
CA LYS A 235 -9.85 -9.48 3.43
C LYS A 235 -9.51 -8.43 2.36
N THR A 236 -9.47 -7.16 2.74
CA THR A 236 -9.14 -6.06 1.83
C THR A 236 -7.72 -6.22 1.30
N GLU A 237 -6.77 -6.49 2.18
CA GLU A 237 -5.36 -6.69 1.85
C GLU A 237 -5.19 -7.88 0.89
N ARG A 238 -5.88 -9.00 1.14
CA ARG A 238 -5.86 -10.16 0.25
C ARG A 238 -6.39 -9.83 -1.15
N ILE A 239 -7.49 -9.07 -1.25
CA ILE A 239 -8.08 -8.67 -2.53
C ILE A 239 -7.10 -7.81 -3.32
N VAL A 240 -6.46 -6.84 -2.65
CA VAL A 240 -5.46 -5.97 -3.26
C VAL A 240 -4.24 -6.77 -3.69
N ALA A 241 -3.71 -7.64 -2.83
CA ALA A 241 -2.58 -8.51 -3.16
C ALA A 241 -2.88 -9.44 -4.36
N SER A 242 -4.13 -9.94 -4.47
CA SER A 242 -4.54 -10.74 -5.62
C SER A 242 -4.57 -9.91 -6.93
N ALA A 243 -5.01 -8.66 -6.86
CA ALA A 243 -4.98 -7.75 -8.01
C ALA A 243 -3.53 -7.39 -8.41
N MET A 244 -2.66 -7.14 -7.45
CA MET A 244 -1.22 -6.95 -7.69
C MET A 244 -0.59 -8.20 -8.33
N GLY A 245 -1.00 -9.39 -7.88
CA GLY A 245 -0.55 -10.67 -8.43
C GLY A 245 -0.89 -10.82 -9.92
N SER A 246 -2.01 -10.27 -10.40
CA SER A 246 -2.37 -10.25 -11.82
C SER A 246 -1.36 -9.44 -12.63
N ILE A 247 -1.07 -8.20 -12.22
CA ILE A 247 -0.05 -7.35 -12.85
C ILE A 247 1.32 -8.06 -12.85
N ALA A 248 1.71 -8.61 -11.70
CA ALA A 248 2.99 -9.31 -11.56
C ALA A 248 3.10 -10.52 -12.50
N ALA A 249 2.01 -11.26 -12.72
CA ALA A 249 1.97 -12.39 -13.65
C ALA A 249 2.16 -11.94 -15.10
N THR A 250 1.53 -10.85 -15.53
CA THR A 250 1.73 -10.24 -16.85
C THR A 250 3.17 -9.76 -17.03
N LEU A 251 3.73 -9.07 -16.04
CA LEU A 251 5.13 -8.62 -16.07
C LEU A 251 6.12 -9.79 -16.12
N SER A 252 5.86 -10.84 -15.36
CA SER A 252 6.68 -12.06 -15.36
C SER A 252 6.69 -12.71 -16.75
N LYS A 253 5.55 -12.77 -17.42
CA LYS A 253 5.43 -13.32 -18.77
C LYS A 253 6.19 -12.47 -19.79
N LEU A 254 6.04 -11.13 -19.74
CA LEU A 254 6.80 -10.21 -20.60
C LEU A 254 8.32 -10.38 -20.39
N ALA A 255 8.76 -10.42 -19.14
CA ALA A 255 10.17 -10.61 -18.81
C ALA A 255 10.71 -11.95 -19.30
N PHE A 256 9.92 -13.02 -19.16
CA PHE A 256 10.30 -14.34 -19.67
C PHE A 256 10.44 -14.35 -21.19
N ASP A 257 9.49 -13.76 -21.93
CA ASP A 257 9.58 -13.64 -23.38
C ASP A 257 10.82 -12.81 -23.79
N ALA A 258 11.10 -11.70 -23.07
CA ALA A 258 12.31 -10.91 -23.34
C ALA A 258 13.59 -11.72 -23.15
N CYS A 259 13.70 -12.51 -22.07
CA CYS A 259 14.83 -13.40 -21.86
C CYS A 259 14.94 -14.46 -22.95
N LEU A 260 13.82 -15.06 -23.35
CA LEU A 260 13.78 -16.08 -24.40
C LEU A 260 14.23 -15.49 -25.74
N PHE A 261 13.70 -14.33 -26.13
CA PHE A 261 14.01 -13.71 -27.41
C PHE A 261 15.41 -13.07 -27.46
N ASN A 262 16.00 -12.77 -26.30
CA ASN A 262 17.41 -12.36 -26.19
C ASN A 262 18.38 -13.55 -26.19
N SER A 263 17.91 -14.78 -26.07
CA SER A 263 18.76 -15.96 -26.06
C SER A 263 19.44 -16.19 -27.42
N GLN A 264 20.59 -16.87 -27.43
CA GLN A 264 21.35 -17.17 -28.66
C GLN A 264 20.54 -17.97 -29.68
N ASN A 265 19.59 -18.79 -29.23
CA ASN A 265 18.77 -19.60 -30.14
C ASN A 265 17.74 -18.78 -30.90
N PHE A 266 17.27 -17.69 -30.33
CA PHE A 266 16.28 -16.80 -30.95
C PHE A 266 16.95 -15.54 -31.50
N GLY A 267 17.67 -14.80 -30.67
CA GLY A 267 18.43 -13.59 -31.09
C GLY A 267 17.55 -12.50 -31.70
N PHE A 268 16.24 -12.44 -31.35
CA PHE A 268 15.29 -11.50 -31.93
C PHE A 268 15.45 -10.09 -31.35
N ILE A 269 15.90 -10.01 -30.11
CA ILE A 269 16.19 -8.76 -29.42
C ILE A 269 17.59 -8.82 -28.82
N LYS A 270 18.20 -7.66 -28.63
CA LYS A 270 19.43 -7.50 -27.86
C LYS A 270 19.21 -6.44 -26.80
N LEU A 271 19.45 -6.79 -25.55
CA LEU A 271 19.47 -5.82 -24.46
C LEU A 271 20.80 -5.06 -24.47
N PRO A 272 20.83 -3.79 -24.08
CA PRO A 272 22.08 -3.06 -23.87
C PRO A 272 22.96 -3.75 -22.82
N ASP A 273 24.26 -3.71 -23.03
CA ASP A 273 25.22 -4.44 -22.19
C ASP A 273 25.16 -4.00 -20.71
N GLU A 274 24.77 -2.75 -20.45
CA GLU A 274 24.57 -2.20 -19.10
C GLU A 274 23.41 -2.85 -18.30
N TYR A 275 22.48 -3.51 -19.00
CA TYR A 275 21.38 -4.27 -18.39
C TYR A 275 21.62 -5.78 -18.35
N THR A 276 22.79 -6.25 -18.78
CA THR A 276 23.12 -7.67 -18.81
C THR A 276 24.24 -8.00 -17.83
N LEU A 277 24.12 -9.14 -17.15
CA LEU A 277 25.17 -9.60 -16.24
C LEU A 277 26.38 -10.10 -17.01
N SER A 278 27.59 -9.68 -16.62
CA SER A 278 28.86 -9.99 -17.26
C SER A 278 29.23 -11.50 -17.34
N LEU A 279 28.58 -12.34 -16.56
CA LEU A 279 28.86 -13.78 -16.52
C LEU A 279 28.63 -14.51 -17.85
N ILE A 280 27.71 -14.02 -18.69
CA ILE A 280 27.45 -14.59 -20.02
C ILE A 280 28.63 -14.35 -20.95
N HIS A 281 29.26 -13.18 -20.88
CA HIS A 281 30.40 -12.82 -21.73
C HIS A 281 31.70 -13.54 -21.35
N ILE A 282 31.84 -13.98 -20.11
CA ILE A 282 33.06 -14.67 -19.61
C ILE A 282 33.00 -16.19 -19.86
N SER A 283 31.81 -16.79 -19.82
CA SER A 283 31.67 -18.26 -19.93
C SER A 283 31.46 -18.79 -21.34
N GLU A 284 30.92 -17.98 -22.24
CA GLU A 284 30.52 -18.39 -23.60
C GLU A 284 31.71 -18.83 -24.50
N PRO A 285 32.82 -18.04 -24.58
CA PRO A 285 33.98 -18.49 -25.40
C PRO A 285 34.55 -19.82 -25.01
N THR A 286 34.45 -20.19 -23.73
CA THR A 286 35.01 -21.45 -23.20
C THR A 286 34.10 -22.65 -23.51
N ARG A 287 32.77 -22.45 -23.59
CA ARG A 287 31.82 -23.52 -23.92
C ARG A 287 31.83 -23.88 -25.41
N LEU A 288 31.98 -22.91 -26.29
CA LEU A 288 32.06 -23.12 -27.74
C LEU A 288 33.35 -23.84 -28.18
N GLN A 289 34.38 -23.84 -27.34
CA GLN A 289 35.63 -24.57 -27.61
C GLN A 289 35.59 -26.05 -27.22
N LEU A 290 34.54 -26.51 -26.56
CA LEU A 290 34.36 -27.87 -26.06
C LEU A 290 33.38 -28.73 -26.87
N ILE A 291 32.78 -28.15 -27.94
CA ILE A 291 31.95 -28.82 -28.93
C ILE A 291 32.71 -28.91 -30.26
#